data_bd94a63f033874c26e7a743bf01894db
#
_entry.id   bd94a63f033874c26e7a743bf01894db
#
_cell.length_a   1.000
_cell.length_b   1.000
_cell.length_c   1.000
_cell.angle_alpha   90.00
_cell.angle_beta   90.00
_cell.angle_gamma   90.00
#
_symmetry.space_group_name_H-M   'P 1'
#
loop_
_entity.id
_entity.type
_entity.pdbx_description
1 polymer ?
#
loop_
_entity_poly.entity_id
_entity_poly.type
_entity_poly.pdbx_seq_one_letter_code
_entity_poly.pdbx_strand_id
1 'polypeptide(L)'
;MSYILIILAVLVLLNTYPLLVSQSLVFRTKETAMKSSVKMVESALSGLPELTEENVGQALASVEETGVSRLLVTDTSGRILFDTREGGSAKGMYAMYTEIVQALDGSDAFYCRYDSHAFLSRGASPVVYRNRIIGAVYAYEYDTQQAELLQSFQTNLTRISLLIGVLVVALSALLSRAFIRKIRELLQAIRQVREGAYSHRASVRGNDEIAQLATEFNSLTDRLQTTEAARRRFVSDASHELKTPLAGIRLLTDSILQTEDMNADTTREFVEDIGREAQRLSRITEDLLRLTRLDSGIQDAAYPVSVSRVLERVVRMLGVVAREKEVTLTYETDEDAVVRATEDDIHQILYNLMENGIKYSGSMGFVHTTLKTVGDTVVISVEDNGIGIPDEDMEHVFERFYRVDKNRSRAVGGTGLGLSIVSDTVRRRGGSIRAQHRQSGSGTVFIVELPLARREEADE
;
A
#
# COMPACT_ATOMS: atom_id res chain seq x y z
N MET A 1 -8.56 -14.43 -13.18
CA MET A 1 -9.40 -15.63 -13.39
C MET A 1 -10.81 -15.44 -12.82
N SER A 2 -11.01 -15.06 -11.55
CA SER A 2 -12.34 -14.94 -10.91
C SER A 2 -13.29 -13.97 -11.62
N TYR A 3 -12.83 -12.82 -12.09
CA TYR A 3 -13.68 -11.84 -12.80
C TYR A 3 -14.21 -12.37 -14.15
N ILE A 4 -13.40 -13.14 -14.89
CA ILE A 4 -13.83 -13.73 -16.17
C ILE A 4 -14.97 -14.74 -15.92
N LEU A 5 -14.88 -15.51 -14.85
CA LEU A 5 -15.88 -16.50 -14.48
C LEU A 5 -17.21 -15.85 -14.07
N ILE A 6 -17.14 -14.74 -13.33
CA ILE A 6 -18.32 -13.95 -12.96
C ILE A 6 -18.99 -13.35 -14.20
N ILE A 7 -18.21 -12.77 -15.12
CA ILE A 7 -18.73 -12.18 -16.35
C ILE A 7 -19.39 -13.27 -17.22
N LEU A 8 -18.75 -14.44 -17.34
CA LEU A 8 -19.33 -15.56 -18.06
C LEU A 8 -20.67 -16.01 -17.46
N ALA A 9 -20.74 -16.12 -16.14
CA ALA A 9 -21.97 -16.47 -15.43
C ALA A 9 -23.09 -15.45 -15.67
N VAL A 10 -22.77 -14.14 -15.64
CA VAL A 10 -23.72 -13.07 -15.91
C VAL A 10 -24.19 -13.10 -17.37
N LEU A 11 -23.31 -13.36 -18.34
CA LEU A 11 -23.67 -13.47 -19.75
C LEU A 11 -24.58 -14.68 -20.01
N VAL A 12 -24.32 -15.82 -19.35
CA VAL A 12 -25.20 -17.01 -19.42
C VAL A 12 -26.57 -16.69 -18.84
N LEU A 13 -26.62 -16.03 -17.69
CA LEU A 13 -27.90 -15.62 -17.05
C LEU A 13 -28.67 -14.65 -17.94
N LEU A 14 -28.01 -13.65 -18.53
CA LEU A 14 -28.63 -12.68 -19.45
C LEU A 14 -29.18 -13.31 -20.72
N ASN A 15 -28.63 -14.43 -21.18
CA ASN A 15 -29.14 -15.17 -22.34
C ASN A 15 -30.26 -16.15 -22.00
N THR A 16 -30.21 -16.81 -20.84
CA THR A 16 -31.15 -17.87 -20.50
C THR A 16 -32.41 -17.33 -19.82
N TYR A 17 -32.29 -16.42 -18.88
CA TYR A 17 -33.42 -15.92 -18.09
C TYR A 17 -34.49 -15.17 -18.91
N PRO A 18 -34.15 -14.20 -19.79
CA PRO A 18 -35.16 -13.52 -20.60
C PRO A 18 -35.86 -14.47 -21.55
N LEU A 19 -35.18 -15.49 -22.07
CA LEU A 19 -35.79 -16.46 -22.94
C LEU A 19 -36.85 -17.30 -22.21
N LEU A 20 -36.53 -17.82 -21.04
CA LEU A 20 -37.47 -18.59 -20.21
C LEU A 20 -38.71 -17.75 -19.82
N VAL A 21 -38.50 -16.50 -19.43
CA VAL A 21 -39.58 -15.58 -19.08
C VAL A 21 -40.45 -15.29 -20.31
N SER A 22 -39.82 -15.02 -21.46
CA SER A 22 -40.57 -14.74 -22.70
C SER A 22 -41.38 -15.94 -23.16
N GLN A 23 -40.81 -17.16 -23.13
CA GLN A 23 -41.54 -18.37 -23.43
C GLN A 23 -42.75 -18.54 -22.49
N SER A 24 -42.55 -18.44 -21.19
CA SER A 24 -43.64 -18.56 -20.20
C SER A 24 -44.76 -17.55 -20.38
N LEU A 25 -44.40 -16.32 -20.76
CA LEU A 25 -45.36 -15.26 -21.08
C LEU A 25 -46.19 -15.59 -22.32
N VAL A 26 -45.53 -16.04 -23.40
CA VAL A 26 -46.21 -16.46 -24.64
C VAL A 26 -47.16 -17.63 -24.35
N PHE A 27 -46.72 -18.65 -23.60
CA PHE A 27 -47.63 -19.76 -23.22
C PHE A 27 -48.87 -19.29 -22.50
N ARG A 28 -48.76 -18.41 -21.48
CA ARG A 28 -49.89 -17.87 -20.77
C ARG A 28 -50.82 -17.04 -21.66
N THR A 29 -50.26 -16.24 -22.55
CA THR A 29 -51.03 -15.46 -23.50
C THR A 29 -51.81 -16.36 -24.45
N LYS A 30 -51.19 -17.42 -24.98
CA LYS A 30 -51.84 -18.42 -25.83
C LYS A 30 -52.92 -19.19 -25.11
N GLU A 31 -52.67 -19.56 -23.84
CA GLU A 31 -53.70 -20.22 -23.03
C GLU A 31 -54.94 -19.32 -22.84
N THR A 32 -54.70 -18.08 -22.48
CA THR A 32 -55.80 -17.12 -22.25
C THR A 32 -56.60 -16.82 -23.54
N ALA A 33 -55.85 -16.61 -24.66
CA ALA A 33 -56.46 -16.35 -25.95
C ALA A 33 -57.31 -17.57 -26.42
N MET A 34 -56.71 -18.78 -26.33
CA MET A 34 -57.42 -20.01 -26.74
C MET A 34 -58.65 -20.28 -25.89
N LYS A 35 -58.56 -20.14 -24.56
CA LYS A 35 -59.70 -20.30 -23.66
C LYS A 35 -60.79 -19.24 -23.97
N SER A 36 -60.40 -17.99 -24.25
CA SER A 36 -61.36 -16.94 -24.63
C SER A 36 -62.08 -17.27 -25.95
N SER A 37 -61.33 -17.72 -26.97
CA SER A 37 -61.88 -18.10 -28.28
C SER A 37 -62.89 -19.26 -28.16
N VAL A 38 -62.49 -20.32 -27.41
CA VAL A 38 -63.34 -21.49 -27.19
C VAL A 38 -64.61 -21.13 -26.41
N LYS A 39 -64.48 -20.29 -25.31
CA LYS A 39 -65.60 -19.84 -24.52
C LYS A 39 -66.57 -18.91 -25.27
N MET A 40 -66.05 -18.10 -26.17
CA MET A 40 -66.88 -17.29 -27.05
C MET A 40 -67.79 -18.18 -27.92
N VAL A 41 -67.25 -19.21 -28.50
CA VAL A 41 -67.99 -20.17 -29.30
C VAL A 41 -68.95 -21.01 -28.44
N GLU A 42 -68.50 -21.50 -27.29
CA GLU A 42 -69.36 -22.22 -26.32
C GLU A 42 -70.57 -21.37 -25.93
N SER A 43 -70.34 -20.11 -25.61
CA SER A 43 -71.43 -19.18 -25.24
C SER A 43 -72.47 -18.99 -26.35
N ALA A 44 -72.03 -18.91 -27.59
CA ALA A 44 -72.89 -18.82 -28.75
C ALA A 44 -73.75 -20.09 -28.95
N LEU A 45 -73.23 -21.24 -28.54
CA LEU A 45 -73.90 -22.54 -28.68
C LEU A 45 -74.71 -22.98 -27.46
N SER A 46 -74.49 -22.42 -26.30
CA SER A 46 -75.10 -22.82 -25.01
C SER A 46 -76.61 -22.59 -24.94
N GLY A 47 -77.14 -21.77 -25.81
CA GLY A 47 -78.64 -21.54 -25.95
C GLY A 47 -79.39 -22.61 -26.72
N LEU A 48 -78.71 -23.54 -27.39
CA LEU A 48 -79.30 -24.54 -28.22
C LEU A 48 -79.63 -25.81 -27.41
N PRO A 49 -80.80 -26.42 -27.56
CA PRO A 49 -81.24 -27.62 -26.84
C PRO A 49 -80.42 -28.90 -27.33
N GLU A 50 -80.08 -28.89 -28.57
CA GLU A 50 -79.32 -29.96 -29.26
C GLU A 50 -78.44 -29.33 -30.34
N LEU A 51 -77.22 -29.90 -30.60
CA LEU A 51 -76.34 -29.43 -31.64
C LEU A 51 -76.57 -30.24 -32.92
N THR A 52 -76.97 -29.50 -34.02
CA THR A 52 -77.12 -30.03 -35.37
C THR A 52 -76.27 -29.23 -36.33
N GLU A 53 -75.91 -29.83 -37.51
CA GLU A 53 -75.09 -29.12 -38.51
C GLU A 53 -75.67 -27.75 -38.90
N GLU A 54 -77.02 -27.66 -38.98
CA GLU A 54 -77.71 -26.45 -39.41
C GLU A 54 -77.71 -25.34 -38.32
N ASN A 55 -78.04 -25.70 -37.07
CA ASN A 55 -78.20 -24.71 -36.00
C ASN A 55 -76.84 -24.23 -35.50
N VAL A 56 -75.74 -25.10 -35.49
CA VAL A 56 -74.39 -24.73 -35.20
C VAL A 56 -73.87 -23.77 -36.28
N GLY A 57 -74.13 -24.06 -37.57
CA GLY A 57 -73.75 -23.12 -38.64
C GLY A 57 -74.37 -21.75 -38.54
N GLN A 58 -75.69 -21.68 -38.20
CA GLN A 58 -76.42 -20.42 -37.98
C GLN A 58 -75.88 -19.66 -36.77
N ALA A 59 -75.64 -20.33 -35.65
CA ALA A 59 -75.14 -19.68 -34.43
C ALA A 59 -73.70 -19.15 -34.61
N LEU A 60 -72.88 -19.85 -35.35
CA LEU A 60 -71.48 -19.42 -35.61
C LEU A 60 -71.33 -18.39 -36.72
N ALA A 61 -72.34 -18.24 -37.60
CA ALA A 61 -72.32 -17.19 -38.61
C ALA A 61 -72.37 -15.73 -38.01
N SER A 62 -72.74 -15.60 -36.74
CA SER A 62 -72.72 -14.33 -35.99
C SER A 62 -71.47 -14.15 -35.13
N VAL A 63 -70.61 -15.13 -35.05
CA VAL A 63 -69.32 -15.05 -34.29
C VAL A 63 -68.24 -14.52 -35.22
N GLU A 64 -67.80 -13.30 -34.96
CA GLU A 64 -66.66 -12.70 -35.67
C GLU A 64 -65.40 -13.56 -35.54
N GLU A 65 -64.38 -13.31 -36.37
CA GLU A 65 -63.13 -14.08 -36.44
C GLU A 65 -62.61 -14.50 -35.07
N THR A 66 -62.59 -15.79 -34.80
CA THR A 66 -62.14 -16.37 -33.51
C THR A 66 -60.63 -16.35 -33.36
N GLY A 67 -59.88 -15.87 -34.35
CA GLY A 67 -58.41 -15.79 -34.33
C GLY A 67 -57.69 -17.13 -34.27
N VAL A 68 -58.40 -18.23 -34.41
CA VAL A 68 -57.82 -19.61 -34.41
C VAL A 68 -57.70 -20.17 -35.82
N SER A 69 -56.69 -21.00 -36.06
CA SER A 69 -56.46 -21.59 -37.39
C SER A 69 -57.51 -22.62 -37.78
N ARG A 70 -58.18 -23.26 -36.84
CA ARG A 70 -59.26 -24.23 -37.06
C ARG A 70 -60.14 -24.34 -35.83
N LEU A 71 -61.44 -24.34 -36.05
CA LEU A 71 -62.48 -24.57 -35.07
C LEU A 71 -63.33 -25.77 -35.46
N LEU A 72 -63.55 -26.68 -34.50
CA LEU A 72 -64.46 -27.81 -34.65
C LEU A 72 -65.54 -27.76 -33.57
N VAL A 73 -66.75 -28.14 -33.94
CA VAL A 73 -67.84 -28.42 -32.98
C VAL A 73 -68.28 -29.85 -33.17
N THR A 74 -68.39 -30.59 -32.08
CA THR A 74 -68.81 -32.00 -32.10
C THR A 74 -70.11 -32.20 -31.33
N ASP A 75 -70.82 -33.25 -31.64
CA ASP A 75 -71.93 -33.77 -30.81
C ASP A 75 -71.35 -34.54 -29.58
N THR A 76 -72.24 -35.11 -28.78
CA THR A 76 -71.90 -35.93 -27.60
C THR A 76 -71.17 -37.22 -27.89
N SER A 77 -71.16 -37.67 -29.13
CA SER A 77 -70.43 -38.88 -29.59
C SER A 77 -69.06 -38.54 -30.15
N GLY A 78 -68.67 -37.25 -30.24
CA GLY A 78 -67.46 -36.76 -30.86
C GLY A 78 -67.54 -36.62 -32.39
N ARG A 79 -68.72 -36.77 -32.98
CA ARG A 79 -68.95 -36.55 -34.41
C ARG A 79 -68.90 -35.04 -34.72
N ILE A 80 -68.11 -34.65 -35.73
CA ILE A 80 -67.90 -33.26 -36.14
C ILE A 80 -69.13 -32.74 -36.86
N LEU A 81 -69.76 -31.72 -36.29
CA LEU A 81 -70.91 -31.03 -36.87
C LEU A 81 -70.49 -29.79 -37.67
N PHE A 82 -69.43 -29.13 -37.20
CA PHE A 82 -68.90 -27.92 -37.81
C PHE A 82 -67.40 -27.97 -37.90
N ASP A 83 -66.83 -27.47 -39.00
CA ASP A 83 -65.39 -27.34 -39.23
C ASP A 83 -65.13 -26.10 -40.09
N THR A 84 -64.28 -25.18 -39.58
CA THR A 84 -63.93 -23.96 -40.31
C THR A 84 -63.00 -24.18 -41.50
N ARG A 85 -62.48 -25.39 -41.70
CA ARG A 85 -61.55 -25.70 -42.79
C ARG A 85 -62.32 -25.84 -44.11
N GLU A 86 -62.17 -24.84 -45.01
CA GLU A 86 -62.65 -24.90 -46.38
C GLU A 86 -61.79 -25.88 -47.22
N GLY A 87 -62.34 -26.77 -47.95
CA GLY A 87 -61.59 -27.70 -48.82
C GLY A 87 -60.93 -28.86 -48.07
N GLY A 88 -61.73 -29.67 -47.42
CA GLY A 88 -61.31 -30.87 -46.68
C GLY A 88 -61.92 -30.92 -45.30
N SER A 89 -63.14 -30.40 -45.21
CA SER A 89 -63.97 -30.43 -43.98
C SER A 89 -64.10 -31.88 -43.48
N ALA A 90 -63.85 -32.05 -42.19
CA ALA A 90 -64.02 -33.32 -41.50
C ALA A 90 -65.44 -33.53 -40.98
N LYS A 91 -66.44 -32.78 -41.46
CA LYS A 91 -67.84 -32.92 -41.04
C LYS A 91 -68.31 -34.36 -41.22
N GLY A 92 -69.00 -34.87 -40.22
CA GLY A 92 -69.48 -36.23 -40.16
C GLY A 92 -68.47 -37.31 -39.73
N MET A 93 -67.20 -36.91 -39.60
CA MET A 93 -66.15 -37.79 -39.05
C MET A 93 -66.12 -37.70 -37.53
N TYR A 94 -65.49 -38.66 -36.84
CA TYR A 94 -65.29 -38.62 -35.39
C TYR A 94 -63.94 -38.01 -35.06
N ALA A 95 -63.94 -37.01 -34.22
CA ALA A 95 -62.75 -36.35 -33.72
C ALA A 95 -62.39 -36.88 -32.33
N MET A 96 -61.45 -37.84 -32.29
CA MET A 96 -60.98 -38.46 -31.02
C MET A 96 -59.72 -37.78 -30.51
N TYR A 97 -59.66 -36.46 -30.52
CA TYR A 97 -58.58 -35.71 -29.86
C TYR A 97 -58.74 -35.77 -28.36
N THR A 98 -57.61 -35.90 -27.63
CA THR A 98 -57.60 -36.02 -26.15
C THR A 98 -58.36 -34.86 -25.51
N GLU A 99 -58.23 -33.64 -26.05
CA GLU A 99 -58.86 -32.43 -25.58
C GLU A 99 -60.41 -32.48 -25.77
N ILE A 100 -60.88 -33.06 -26.86
CA ILE A 100 -62.33 -33.23 -27.10
C ILE A 100 -62.92 -34.26 -26.16
N VAL A 101 -62.21 -35.37 -25.93
CA VAL A 101 -62.64 -36.40 -24.96
C VAL A 101 -62.76 -35.83 -23.56
N GLN A 102 -61.78 -35.05 -23.13
CA GLN A 102 -61.82 -34.36 -21.84
C GLN A 102 -62.98 -33.35 -21.76
N ALA A 103 -63.23 -32.63 -22.82
CA ALA A 103 -64.35 -31.70 -22.88
C ALA A 103 -65.70 -32.42 -22.80
N LEU A 104 -65.88 -33.56 -23.46
CA LEU A 104 -67.07 -34.38 -23.36
C LEU A 104 -67.26 -35.04 -21.99
N ASP A 105 -66.17 -35.17 -21.19
CA ASP A 105 -66.20 -35.57 -19.79
C ASP A 105 -66.48 -34.40 -18.84
N GLY A 106 -66.66 -33.19 -19.37
CA GLY A 106 -67.09 -32.00 -18.62
C GLY A 106 -65.94 -31.09 -18.13
N SER A 107 -64.75 -31.27 -18.63
CA SER A 107 -63.57 -30.48 -18.22
C SER A 107 -63.00 -29.68 -19.38
N ASP A 108 -62.67 -28.40 -19.15
CA ASP A 108 -61.92 -27.59 -20.10
C ASP A 108 -60.52 -28.19 -20.29
N ALA A 109 -60.09 -28.37 -21.54
CA ALA A 109 -58.78 -28.86 -21.90
C ALA A 109 -58.01 -27.79 -22.67
N PHE A 110 -56.74 -27.61 -22.26
CA PHE A 110 -55.79 -26.78 -23.02
C PHE A 110 -54.46 -27.45 -23.11
N TYR A 111 -53.86 -27.41 -24.31
CA TYR A 111 -52.53 -27.91 -24.58
C TYR A 111 -51.79 -26.92 -25.48
N CYS A 112 -50.57 -26.55 -25.11
CA CYS A 112 -49.70 -25.75 -25.94
C CYS A 112 -48.30 -26.31 -25.95
N ARG A 113 -47.71 -26.39 -27.11
CA ARG A 113 -46.33 -26.85 -27.35
C ARG A 113 -45.59 -25.88 -28.27
N TYR A 114 -44.39 -25.52 -27.89
CA TYR A 114 -43.47 -24.82 -28.78
C TYR A 114 -42.59 -25.80 -29.53
N ASP A 115 -42.63 -25.71 -30.83
CA ASP A 115 -41.84 -26.53 -31.73
C ASP A 115 -41.01 -25.60 -32.63
N SER A 116 -39.87 -25.11 -32.11
CA SER A 116 -38.89 -24.20 -32.75
C SER A 116 -39.37 -23.32 -33.93
N HIS A 117 -40.39 -23.67 -34.63
CA HIS A 117 -40.94 -22.99 -35.82
C HIS A 117 -42.36 -22.45 -35.60
N ALA A 118 -43.10 -23.01 -34.67
CA ALA A 118 -44.51 -22.60 -34.38
C ALA A 118 -44.90 -22.90 -32.95
N PHE A 119 -45.87 -22.12 -32.46
CA PHE A 119 -46.67 -22.51 -31.29
C PHE A 119 -47.87 -23.30 -31.75
N LEU A 120 -47.94 -24.53 -31.26
CA LEU A 120 -49.09 -25.40 -31.48
C LEU A 120 -49.98 -25.35 -30.26
N SER A 121 -51.11 -24.69 -30.36
CA SER A 121 -52.11 -24.56 -29.29
C SER A 121 -53.40 -25.30 -29.64
N ARG A 122 -53.93 -26.01 -28.67
CA ARG A 122 -55.21 -26.74 -28.76
C ARG A 122 -56.02 -26.43 -27.51
N GLY A 123 -57.29 -26.22 -27.68
CA GLY A 123 -58.21 -25.99 -26.58
C GLY A 123 -59.55 -26.62 -26.85
N ALA A 124 -60.19 -27.18 -25.86
CA ALA A 124 -61.53 -27.67 -25.94
C ALA A 124 -62.36 -27.31 -24.69
N SER A 125 -63.65 -27.10 -24.90
CA SER A 125 -64.60 -26.83 -23.80
C SER A 125 -65.92 -27.54 -24.09
N PRO A 126 -66.59 -28.06 -23.05
CA PRO A 126 -67.89 -28.67 -23.20
C PRO A 126 -68.99 -27.62 -23.55
N VAL A 127 -69.88 -27.94 -24.44
CA VAL A 127 -71.09 -27.17 -24.65
C VAL A 127 -72.19 -27.72 -23.72
N VAL A 128 -72.68 -26.90 -22.82
CA VAL A 128 -73.62 -27.34 -21.78
C VAL A 128 -74.96 -26.63 -21.97
N TYR A 129 -76.06 -27.43 -22.04
CA TYR A 129 -77.43 -26.95 -22.01
C TYR A 129 -78.17 -27.57 -20.85
N ARG A 130 -78.77 -26.78 -19.97
CA ARG A 130 -79.59 -27.22 -18.79
C ARG A 130 -78.81 -28.32 -17.96
N ASN A 131 -77.58 -28.11 -17.70
CA ASN A 131 -76.68 -29.03 -16.95
C ASN A 131 -76.41 -30.37 -17.62
N ARG A 132 -76.60 -30.46 -18.92
CA ARG A 132 -76.19 -31.63 -19.75
C ARG A 132 -75.25 -31.19 -20.83
N ILE A 133 -74.18 -32.01 -21.04
CA ILE A 133 -73.24 -31.80 -22.12
C ILE A 133 -73.94 -32.21 -23.41
N ILE A 134 -74.01 -31.32 -24.37
CA ILE A 134 -74.61 -31.51 -25.68
C ILE A 134 -73.60 -31.62 -26.81
N GLY A 135 -72.31 -31.41 -26.52
CA GLY A 135 -71.19 -31.51 -27.42
C GLY A 135 -69.95 -30.82 -26.89
N ALA A 136 -68.96 -30.66 -27.76
CA ALA A 136 -67.71 -29.97 -27.44
C ALA A 136 -67.29 -29.02 -28.53
N VAL A 137 -66.70 -27.89 -28.14
CA VAL A 137 -65.94 -26.97 -29.01
C VAL A 137 -64.48 -27.32 -28.93
N TYR A 138 -63.81 -27.41 -30.06
CA TYR A 138 -62.35 -27.60 -30.13
C TYR A 138 -61.75 -26.55 -31.05
N ALA A 139 -60.69 -25.89 -30.58
CA ALA A 139 -59.92 -24.91 -31.34
C ALA A 139 -58.48 -25.38 -31.49
N TYR A 140 -57.92 -25.11 -32.63
CA TYR A 140 -56.54 -25.38 -32.99
C TYR A 140 -55.90 -24.14 -33.59
N GLU A 141 -54.70 -23.81 -33.13
CA GLU A 141 -53.90 -22.72 -33.66
C GLU A 141 -52.51 -23.17 -33.95
N TYR A 142 -52.00 -22.75 -35.09
CA TYR A 142 -50.62 -22.95 -35.51
C TYR A 142 -49.99 -21.59 -35.82
N ASP A 143 -49.24 -21.04 -34.85
CA ASP A 143 -48.69 -19.69 -34.93
C ASP A 143 -47.20 -19.67 -35.16
N THR A 144 -46.81 -19.36 -36.39
CA THR A 144 -45.44 -19.19 -36.81
C THR A 144 -44.89 -17.82 -36.52
N GLN A 145 -45.77 -16.76 -36.48
CA GLN A 145 -45.32 -15.40 -36.32
C GLN A 145 -44.72 -15.15 -34.94
N GLN A 146 -45.39 -15.60 -33.85
CA GLN A 146 -44.87 -15.49 -32.52
C GLN A 146 -43.61 -16.34 -32.30
N ALA A 147 -43.47 -17.51 -32.97
CA ALA A 147 -42.29 -18.33 -32.94
C ALA A 147 -41.09 -17.64 -33.61
N GLU A 148 -41.28 -17.02 -34.77
CA GLU A 148 -40.29 -16.23 -35.46
C GLU A 148 -39.80 -15.03 -34.66
N LEU A 149 -40.72 -14.29 -34.01
CA LEU A 149 -40.41 -13.20 -33.11
C LEU A 149 -39.56 -13.67 -31.94
N LEU A 150 -39.93 -14.79 -31.31
CA LEU A 150 -39.14 -15.36 -30.20
C LEU A 150 -37.73 -15.78 -30.65
N GLN A 151 -37.65 -16.41 -31.83
CA GLN A 151 -36.35 -16.81 -32.39
C GLN A 151 -35.48 -15.62 -32.78
N SER A 152 -36.06 -14.58 -33.38
CA SER A 152 -35.32 -13.36 -33.71
C SER A 152 -34.84 -12.63 -32.46
N PHE A 153 -35.67 -12.60 -31.42
CA PHE A 153 -35.32 -12.05 -30.13
C PHE A 153 -34.12 -12.80 -29.48
N GLN A 154 -34.18 -14.14 -29.49
CA GLN A 154 -33.09 -14.98 -28.99
C GLN A 154 -31.79 -14.77 -29.80
N THR A 155 -31.88 -14.70 -31.12
CA THR A 155 -30.70 -14.48 -32.00
C THR A 155 -30.07 -13.10 -31.71
N ASN A 156 -30.89 -12.06 -31.55
CA ASN A 156 -30.42 -10.71 -31.25
C ASN A 156 -29.77 -10.65 -29.87
N LEU A 157 -30.38 -11.25 -28.84
CA LEU A 157 -29.79 -11.35 -27.51
C LEU A 157 -28.43 -12.04 -27.54
N THR A 158 -28.32 -13.14 -28.26
CA THR A 158 -27.06 -13.91 -28.44
C THR A 158 -25.99 -13.06 -29.11
N ARG A 159 -26.34 -12.34 -30.19
CA ARG A 159 -25.40 -11.46 -30.91
C ARG A 159 -24.90 -10.32 -30.03
N ILE A 160 -25.82 -9.65 -29.30
CA ILE A 160 -25.48 -8.56 -28.38
C ILE A 160 -24.57 -9.07 -27.26
N SER A 161 -24.93 -10.21 -26.66
CA SER A 161 -24.15 -10.84 -25.59
C SER A 161 -22.73 -11.22 -26.03
N LEU A 162 -22.60 -11.75 -27.25
CA LEU A 162 -21.30 -12.09 -27.82
C LEU A 162 -20.44 -10.83 -28.02
N LEU A 163 -21.04 -9.74 -28.54
CA LEU A 163 -20.34 -8.48 -28.78
C LEU A 163 -19.88 -7.85 -27.45
N ILE A 164 -20.74 -7.82 -26.45
CA ILE A 164 -20.40 -7.36 -25.10
C ILE A 164 -19.29 -8.25 -24.51
N GLY A 165 -19.37 -9.56 -24.65
CA GLY A 165 -18.36 -10.49 -24.15
C GLY A 165 -16.98 -10.23 -24.76
N VAL A 166 -16.90 -10.03 -26.07
CA VAL A 166 -15.64 -9.69 -26.76
C VAL A 166 -15.09 -8.35 -26.27
N LEU A 167 -15.96 -7.33 -26.14
CA LEU A 167 -15.56 -6.01 -25.66
C LEU A 167 -15.00 -6.08 -24.24
N VAL A 168 -15.68 -6.78 -23.33
CA VAL A 168 -15.25 -6.93 -21.93
C VAL A 168 -13.91 -7.66 -21.82
N VAL A 169 -13.73 -8.75 -22.61
CA VAL A 169 -12.45 -9.48 -22.63
C VAL A 169 -11.30 -8.59 -23.14
N ALA A 170 -11.54 -7.84 -24.22
CA ALA A 170 -10.56 -6.93 -24.78
C ALA A 170 -10.17 -5.83 -23.77
N LEU A 171 -11.16 -5.18 -23.16
CA LEU A 171 -10.94 -4.14 -22.14
C LEU A 171 -10.21 -4.69 -20.91
N SER A 172 -10.63 -5.86 -20.41
CA SER A 172 -9.97 -6.55 -19.29
C SER A 172 -8.51 -6.88 -19.58
N ALA A 173 -8.21 -7.35 -20.79
CA ALA A 173 -6.83 -7.63 -21.20
C ALA A 173 -5.98 -6.35 -21.26
N LEU A 174 -6.55 -5.25 -21.73
CA LEU A 174 -5.89 -3.95 -21.85
C LEU A 174 -5.56 -3.37 -20.46
N LEU A 175 -6.53 -3.35 -19.56
CA LEU A 175 -6.37 -2.89 -18.18
C LEU A 175 -5.37 -3.77 -17.40
N SER A 176 -5.47 -5.10 -17.56
CA SER A 176 -4.55 -6.05 -16.92
C SER A 176 -3.10 -5.82 -17.36
N ARG A 177 -2.86 -5.60 -18.68
CA ARG A 177 -1.52 -5.30 -19.19
C ARG A 177 -0.97 -4.00 -18.62
N ALA A 178 -1.78 -2.96 -18.53
CA ALA A 178 -1.37 -1.66 -17.97
C ALA A 178 -0.99 -1.80 -16.49
N PHE A 179 -1.79 -2.52 -15.71
CA PHE A 179 -1.56 -2.77 -14.28
C PHE A 179 -0.30 -3.61 -14.03
N ILE A 180 -0.17 -4.74 -14.75
CA ILE A 180 0.99 -5.64 -14.62
C ILE A 180 2.29 -4.93 -14.99
N ARG A 181 2.27 -4.03 -15.98
CA ARG A 181 3.45 -3.25 -16.35
C ARG A 181 3.94 -2.38 -15.19
N LYS A 182 3.05 -1.65 -14.52
CA LYS A 182 3.41 -0.81 -13.36
C LYS A 182 4.03 -1.63 -12.22
N ILE A 183 3.43 -2.78 -11.89
CA ILE A 183 3.96 -3.67 -10.85
C ILE A 183 5.34 -4.21 -11.25
N ARG A 184 5.54 -4.58 -12.51
CA ARG A 184 6.83 -5.09 -12.98
C ARG A 184 7.92 -4.02 -12.90
N GLU A 185 7.63 -2.78 -13.27
CA GLU A 185 8.56 -1.65 -13.14
C GLU A 185 8.97 -1.42 -11.69
N LEU A 186 8.01 -1.43 -10.74
CA LEU A 186 8.30 -1.31 -9.32
C LEU A 186 9.15 -2.49 -8.79
N LEU A 187 8.78 -3.74 -9.14
CA LEU A 187 9.55 -4.92 -8.75
C LEU A 187 10.97 -4.90 -9.30
N GLN A 188 11.17 -4.39 -10.51
CA GLN A 188 12.51 -4.26 -11.10
C GLN A 188 13.34 -3.25 -10.32
N ALA A 189 12.78 -2.09 -9.94
CA ALA A 189 13.44 -1.10 -9.12
C ALA A 189 13.83 -1.68 -7.74
N ILE A 190 12.92 -2.40 -7.08
CA ILE A 190 13.19 -3.07 -5.81
C ILE A 190 14.35 -4.07 -5.93
N ARG A 191 14.40 -4.86 -7.01
CA ARG A 191 15.51 -5.81 -7.23
C ARG A 191 16.85 -5.10 -7.40
N GLN A 192 16.89 -4.02 -8.16
CA GLN A 192 18.12 -3.26 -8.37
C GLN A 192 18.63 -2.61 -7.07
N VAL A 193 17.75 -2.04 -6.26
CA VAL A 193 18.10 -1.51 -4.94
C VAL A 193 18.60 -2.62 -4.01
N ARG A 194 17.98 -3.79 -4.02
CA ARG A 194 18.44 -4.96 -3.26
C ARG A 194 19.86 -5.41 -3.66
N GLU A 195 20.23 -5.27 -4.94
CA GLU A 195 21.55 -5.58 -5.47
C GLU A 195 22.58 -4.47 -5.21
N GLY A 196 22.19 -3.42 -4.48
CA GLY A 196 23.10 -2.33 -4.08
C GLY A 196 23.07 -1.10 -4.98
N ALA A 197 22.21 -1.07 -6.01
CA ALA A 197 22.05 0.10 -6.88
C ALA A 197 21.09 1.14 -6.24
N TYR A 198 21.51 1.72 -5.12
CA TYR A 198 20.69 2.67 -4.33
C TYR A 198 20.36 3.99 -5.06
N SER A 199 20.98 4.27 -6.20
CA SER A 199 20.64 5.43 -7.03
C SER A 199 19.43 5.20 -7.95
N HIS A 200 18.96 3.95 -8.08
CA HIS A 200 17.84 3.64 -8.95
C HIS A 200 16.50 4.02 -8.31
N ARG A 201 15.58 4.54 -9.11
CA ARG A 201 14.24 4.97 -8.67
C ARG A 201 13.16 4.27 -9.49
N ALA A 202 12.05 3.94 -8.84
CA ALA A 202 10.86 3.46 -9.52
C ALA A 202 10.19 4.63 -10.28
N SER A 203 10.02 4.49 -11.61
CA SER A 203 9.41 5.52 -12.47
C SER A 203 7.94 5.21 -12.78
N VAL A 204 7.14 4.86 -11.78
CA VAL A 204 5.71 4.57 -11.94
C VAL A 204 4.92 5.86 -11.96
N ARG A 205 4.27 6.17 -13.08
CA ARG A 205 3.43 7.37 -13.25
C ARG A 205 1.96 7.06 -12.99
N GLY A 206 1.26 7.97 -12.32
CA GLY A 206 -0.17 7.89 -12.04
C GLY A 206 -0.53 8.52 -10.70
N ASN A 207 -1.82 8.48 -10.34
CA ASN A 207 -2.36 8.92 -9.05
C ASN A 207 -3.04 7.77 -8.31
N ASP A 208 -2.67 6.53 -8.66
CA ASP A 208 -3.20 5.32 -8.04
C ASP A 208 -2.30 4.84 -6.89
N GLU A 209 -2.74 3.82 -6.18
CA GLU A 209 -2.04 3.25 -5.02
C GLU A 209 -0.66 2.71 -5.40
N ILE A 210 -0.45 2.27 -6.65
CA ILE A 210 0.86 1.79 -7.13
C ILE A 210 1.84 2.96 -7.29
N ALA A 211 1.36 4.12 -7.74
CA ALA A 211 2.19 5.32 -7.83
C ALA A 211 2.56 5.86 -6.45
N GLN A 212 1.63 5.82 -5.48
CA GLN A 212 1.90 6.16 -4.09
C GLN A 212 2.95 5.22 -3.48
N LEU A 213 2.81 3.90 -3.69
CA LEU A 213 3.79 2.92 -3.22
C LEU A 213 5.18 3.14 -3.83
N ALA A 214 5.24 3.53 -5.12
CA ALA A 214 6.50 3.87 -5.76
C ALA A 214 7.17 5.12 -5.15
N THR A 215 6.36 6.11 -4.75
CA THR A 215 6.84 7.32 -4.07
C THR A 215 7.43 6.99 -2.70
N GLU A 216 6.73 6.19 -1.89
CA GLU A 216 7.23 5.73 -0.59
C GLU A 216 8.49 4.87 -0.74
N PHE A 217 8.52 3.98 -1.72
CA PHE A 217 9.72 3.21 -2.04
C PHE A 217 10.91 4.10 -2.40
N ASN A 218 10.70 5.14 -3.22
CA ASN A 218 11.75 6.09 -3.58
C ASN A 218 12.27 6.87 -2.36
N SER A 219 11.37 7.31 -1.47
CA SER A 219 11.73 7.98 -0.21
C SER A 219 12.60 7.08 0.69
N LEU A 220 12.22 5.79 0.81
CA LEU A 220 13.02 4.81 1.55
C LEU A 220 14.39 4.60 0.90
N THR A 221 14.44 4.56 -0.43
CA THR A 221 15.69 4.38 -1.19
C THR A 221 16.62 5.59 -1.03
N ASP A 222 16.08 6.83 -0.96
CA ASP A 222 16.85 8.05 -0.68
C ASP A 222 17.53 7.96 0.68
N ARG A 223 16.79 7.53 1.72
CA ARG A 223 17.36 7.33 3.06
C ARG A 223 18.45 6.26 3.08
N LEU A 224 18.21 5.13 2.39
CA LEU A 224 19.21 4.06 2.26
C LEU A 224 20.47 4.55 1.55
N GLN A 225 20.33 5.29 0.45
CA GLN A 225 21.46 5.86 -0.30
C GLN A 225 22.29 6.79 0.57
N THR A 226 21.64 7.70 1.32
CA THR A 226 22.31 8.64 2.22
C THR A 226 23.04 7.90 3.34
N THR A 227 22.37 6.94 3.98
CA THR A 227 22.96 6.14 5.05
C THR A 227 24.16 5.32 4.56
N GLU A 228 24.06 4.67 3.39
CA GLU A 228 25.16 3.88 2.84
C GLU A 228 26.33 4.77 2.39
N ALA A 229 26.07 5.95 1.84
CA ALA A 229 27.09 6.92 1.48
C ALA A 229 27.85 7.42 2.74
N ALA A 230 27.11 7.72 3.82
CA ALA A 230 27.69 8.10 5.11
C ALA A 230 28.54 6.97 5.69
N ARG A 231 28.04 5.72 5.65
CA ARG A 231 28.79 4.53 6.12
C ARG A 231 30.09 4.31 5.34
N ARG A 232 30.04 4.41 4.01
CA ARG A 232 31.25 4.26 3.16
C ARG A 232 32.26 5.35 3.44
N ARG A 233 31.82 6.60 3.61
CA ARG A 233 32.71 7.72 3.97
C ARG A 233 33.36 7.47 5.32
N PHE A 234 32.59 7.07 6.34
CA PHE A 234 33.09 6.74 7.67
C PHE A 234 34.18 5.66 7.63
N VAL A 235 33.96 4.54 6.90
CA VAL A 235 34.95 3.47 6.76
C VAL A 235 36.21 3.96 6.06
N SER A 236 36.06 4.78 5.00
CA SER A 236 37.19 5.36 4.28
C SER A 236 38.04 6.27 5.18
N ASP A 237 37.36 7.19 5.90
CA ASP A 237 38.04 8.19 6.75
C ASP A 237 38.70 7.53 7.96
N ALA A 238 38.04 6.53 8.58
CA ALA A 238 38.62 5.72 9.63
C ALA A 238 39.91 4.99 9.16
N SER A 239 39.87 4.39 7.96
CA SER A 239 41.01 3.71 7.38
C SER A 239 42.18 4.68 7.15
N HIS A 240 41.89 5.89 6.65
CA HIS A 240 42.92 6.91 6.44
C HIS A 240 43.51 7.42 7.75
N GLU A 241 42.70 7.69 8.78
CA GLU A 241 43.17 8.19 10.07
C GLU A 241 43.95 7.13 10.89
N LEU A 242 43.66 5.83 10.66
CA LEU A 242 44.44 4.73 11.25
C LEU A 242 45.76 4.49 10.50
N LYS A 243 45.80 4.61 9.17
CA LYS A 243 46.99 4.33 8.34
C LYS A 243 48.07 5.33 8.58
N THR A 244 47.78 6.59 8.84
CA THR A 244 48.76 7.68 9.01
C THR A 244 49.68 7.44 10.23
N PRO A 245 49.18 7.26 11.49
CA PRO A 245 49.99 6.99 12.66
C PRO A 245 50.76 5.68 12.53
N LEU A 246 50.15 4.66 11.94
CA LEU A 246 50.81 3.37 11.72
C LEU A 246 52.01 3.51 10.77
N ALA A 247 51.88 4.31 9.71
CA ALA A 247 52.99 4.60 8.80
C ALA A 247 54.12 5.39 9.49
N GLY A 248 53.73 6.35 10.38
CA GLY A 248 54.70 7.10 11.22
C GLY A 248 55.48 6.16 12.14
N ILE A 249 54.80 5.31 12.89
CA ILE A 249 55.43 4.31 13.78
C ILE A 249 56.43 3.43 12.97
N ARG A 250 55.98 2.92 11.82
CA ARG A 250 56.80 2.08 10.95
C ARG A 250 58.06 2.82 10.47
N LEU A 251 57.90 4.05 9.98
CA LEU A 251 59.01 4.86 9.48
C LEU A 251 60.06 5.10 10.56
N LEU A 252 59.63 5.48 11.78
CA LEU A 252 60.51 5.72 12.91
C LEU A 252 61.22 4.41 13.34
N THR A 253 60.50 3.30 13.36
CA THR A 253 61.04 1.99 13.68
C THR A 253 62.06 1.55 12.63
N ASP A 254 61.75 1.69 11.33
CA ASP A 254 62.67 1.37 10.24
C ASP A 254 63.93 2.24 10.31
N SER A 255 63.79 3.52 10.67
CA SER A 255 64.93 4.45 10.84
C SER A 255 65.83 4.05 11.99
N ILE A 256 65.29 3.62 13.13
CA ILE A 256 66.06 3.11 14.27
C ILE A 256 66.83 1.83 13.88
N LEU A 257 66.20 0.91 13.15
CA LEU A 257 66.80 -0.38 12.79
C LEU A 257 67.86 -0.30 11.69
N GLN A 258 67.79 0.70 10.80
CA GLN A 258 68.70 0.86 9.64
C GLN A 258 69.89 1.76 9.95
N THR A 259 69.91 2.47 11.06
CA THR A 259 71.02 3.37 11.42
C THR A 259 71.92 2.72 12.49
N GLU A 260 73.09 2.18 12.08
CA GLU A 260 74.03 1.41 12.98
C GLU A 260 74.60 2.24 14.13
N ASP A 261 74.79 3.58 13.98
CA ASP A 261 75.33 4.48 14.97
C ASP A 261 74.41 5.62 15.37
N MET A 262 73.13 5.33 15.60
CA MET A 262 72.17 6.36 16.05
C MET A 262 72.55 6.84 17.46
N ASN A 263 72.63 8.16 17.62
CA ASN A 263 72.80 8.79 18.93
C ASN A 263 71.62 8.42 19.90
N ALA A 264 71.97 8.14 21.14
CA ALA A 264 71.05 7.76 22.21
C ALA A 264 69.91 8.76 22.40
N ASP A 265 70.20 10.06 22.26
CA ASP A 265 69.18 11.11 22.38
C ASP A 265 68.17 11.09 21.22
N THR A 266 68.66 10.88 19.99
CA THR A 266 67.81 10.72 18.82
C THR A 266 66.99 9.42 18.87
N THR A 267 67.59 8.33 19.36
CA THR A 267 66.85 7.07 19.59
C THR A 267 65.72 7.29 20.60
N ARG A 268 65.98 8.03 21.68
CA ARG A 268 64.99 8.35 22.71
C ARG A 268 63.85 9.20 22.13
N GLU A 269 64.20 10.21 21.33
CA GLU A 269 63.20 11.06 20.66
C GLU A 269 62.29 10.24 19.72
N PHE A 270 62.88 9.32 18.92
CA PHE A 270 62.10 8.45 18.04
C PHE A 270 61.18 7.49 18.81
N VAL A 271 61.65 6.94 19.93
CA VAL A 271 60.84 6.06 20.80
C VAL A 271 59.70 6.86 21.45
N GLU A 272 59.94 8.11 21.87
CA GLU A 272 58.93 8.99 22.40
C GLU A 272 57.88 9.35 21.32
N ASP A 273 58.34 9.59 20.07
CA ASP A 273 57.44 9.81 18.92
C ASP A 273 56.59 8.59 18.60
N ILE A 274 57.15 7.39 18.61
CA ILE A 274 56.43 6.12 18.47
C ILE A 274 55.39 6.00 19.58
N GLY A 275 55.74 6.34 20.83
CA GLY A 275 54.80 6.35 21.95
C GLY A 275 53.65 7.31 21.76
N ARG A 276 53.90 8.53 21.24
CA ARG A 276 52.87 9.53 20.94
C ARG A 276 51.91 9.04 19.84
N GLU A 277 52.44 8.44 18.78
CA GLU A 277 51.59 7.90 17.70
C GLU A 277 50.78 6.67 18.14
N ALA A 278 51.36 5.80 18.98
CA ALA A 278 50.63 4.67 19.57
C ALA A 278 49.46 5.14 20.48
N GLN A 279 49.69 6.15 21.33
CA GLN A 279 48.60 6.74 22.13
C GLN A 279 47.52 7.40 21.27
N ARG A 280 47.91 8.03 20.16
CA ARG A 280 46.97 8.59 19.20
C ARG A 280 46.11 7.49 18.55
N LEU A 281 46.74 6.37 18.15
CA LEU A 281 46.04 5.22 17.58
C LEU A 281 45.02 4.62 18.56
N SER A 282 45.41 4.48 19.85
CA SER A 282 44.53 4.02 20.92
C SER A 282 43.29 4.91 21.05
N ARG A 283 43.48 6.22 21.09
CA ARG A 283 42.34 7.18 21.15
C ARG A 283 41.40 7.07 19.94
N ILE A 284 41.95 6.96 18.71
CA ILE A 284 41.16 6.78 17.51
C ILE A 284 40.31 5.50 17.60
N THR A 285 40.91 4.38 18.06
CA THR A 285 40.17 3.10 18.17
C THR A 285 39.09 3.16 19.24
N GLU A 286 39.34 3.81 20.39
CA GLU A 286 38.34 4.02 21.44
C GLU A 286 37.18 4.88 20.95
N ASP A 287 37.45 5.99 20.25
CA ASP A 287 36.45 6.86 19.65
C ASP A 287 35.60 6.11 18.62
N LEU A 288 36.22 5.27 17.76
CA LEU A 288 35.50 4.46 16.77
C LEU A 288 34.61 3.41 17.42
N LEU A 289 35.09 2.72 18.47
CA LEU A 289 34.30 1.76 19.23
C LEU A 289 33.11 2.45 19.90
N ARG A 290 33.29 3.65 20.41
CA ARG A 290 32.21 4.44 21.01
C ARG A 290 31.17 4.85 19.98
N LEU A 291 31.59 5.34 18.80
CA LEU A 291 30.68 5.66 17.71
C LEU A 291 29.89 4.44 17.23
N THR A 292 30.52 3.27 17.12
CA THR A 292 29.80 2.04 16.73
C THR A 292 28.77 1.62 17.76
N ARG A 293 29.03 1.82 19.06
CA ARG A 293 28.02 1.60 20.12
C ARG A 293 26.87 2.61 20.03
N LEU A 294 27.16 3.89 19.75
CA LEU A 294 26.14 4.92 19.53
C LEU A 294 25.27 4.58 18.32
N ASP A 295 25.84 4.11 17.21
CA ASP A 295 25.12 3.73 15.98
C ASP A 295 24.29 2.45 16.14
N SER A 296 24.70 1.52 17.02
CA SER A 296 23.98 0.24 17.23
C SER A 296 22.63 0.38 17.94
N GLY A 297 22.31 1.56 18.44
CA GLY A 297 21.06 1.83 19.15
C GLY A 297 20.96 1.14 20.53
N ILE A 298 22.03 0.47 20.99
CA ILE A 298 22.08 -0.10 22.34
C ILE A 298 22.08 1.06 23.33
N GLN A 299 21.00 1.22 24.07
CA GLN A 299 20.90 2.24 25.11
C GLN A 299 21.32 1.66 26.46
N ASP A 300 22.43 2.16 27.00
CA ASP A 300 22.69 1.97 28.42
C ASP A 300 21.58 2.65 29.23
N ALA A 301 21.15 2.00 30.30
CA ALA A 301 20.11 2.53 31.16
C ALA A 301 20.52 3.93 31.68
N ALA A 302 19.71 4.95 31.33
CA ALA A 302 19.93 6.30 31.79
C ALA A 302 19.37 6.45 33.21
N TYR A 303 20.16 7.02 34.10
CA TYR A 303 19.79 7.31 35.48
C TYR A 303 20.03 8.81 35.79
N PRO A 304 19.46 9.34 36.86
CA PRO A 304 19.72 10.73 37.28
C PRO A 304 21.18 10.96 37.59
N VAL A 305 21.84 11.88 36.86
CA VAL A 305 23.25 12.23 37.03
C VAL A 305 23.38 13.71 37.33
N SER A 306 24.06 14.06 38.42
CA SER A 306 24.42 15.44 38.73
C SER A 306 25.55 15.94 37.81
N VAL A 307 25.23 16.83 36.90
CA VAL A 307 26.19 17.41 35.94
C VAL A 307 27.27 18.21 36.68
N SER A 308 26.96 18.90 37.76
CA SER A 308 27.89 19.66 38.57
C SER A 308 29.03 18.80 39.13
N ARG A 309 28.69 17.61 39.69
CA ARG A 309 29.70 16.67 40.22
C ARG A 309 30.63 16.14 39.15
N VAL A 310 30.10 15.86 37.95
CA VAL A 310 30.92 15.39 36.82
C VAL A 310 31.79 16.54 36.31
N LEU A 311 31.27 17.76 36.22
CA LEU A 311 32.03 18.95 35.82
C LEU A 311 33.24 19.18 36.73
N GLU A 312 33.05 19.15 38.07
CA GLU A 312 34.14 19.31 39.03
C GLU A 312 35.24 18.23 38.84
N ARG A 313 34.88 17.00 38.52
CA ARG A 313 35.81 15.90 38.26
C ARG A 313 36.61 16.17 36.99
N VAL A 314 35.95 16.58 35.90
CA VAL A 314 36.59 16.90 34.62
C VAL A 314 37.52 18.10 34.74
N VAL A 315 37.10 19.15 35.46
CA VAL A 315 37.95 20.33 35.71
C VAL A 315 39.22 19.94 36.48
N ARG A 316 39.11 19.11 37.53
CA ARG A 316 40.31 18.61 38.27
C ARG A 316 41.23 17.80 37.36
N MET A 317 40.70 16.94 36.47
CA MET A 317 41.49 16.14 35.56
C MET A 317 42.20 17.01 34.52
N LEU A 318 41.49 17.92 33.86
CA LEU A 318 42.04 18.79 32.82
C LEU A 318 42.92 19.92 33.37
N GLY A 319 42.83 20.22 34.68
CA GLY A 319 43.59 21.24 35.31
C GLY A 319 45.11 21.05 35.24
N VAL A 320 45.60 19.83 35.11
CA VAL A 320 47.03 19.54 34.88
C VAL A 320 47.43 19.94 33.47
N VAL A 321 46.67 19.52 32.48
CA VAL A 321 46.93 19.80 31.06
C VAL A 321 46.77 21.30 30.75
N ALA A 322 45.79 21.95 31.37
CA ALA A 322 45.59 23.38 31.23
C ALA A 322 46.77 24.21 31.79
N ARG A 323 47.29 23.82 32.95
CA ARG A 323 48.51 24.47 33.54
C ARG A 323 49.73 24.32 32.65
N GLU A 324 49.96 23.15 32.10
CA GLU A 324 51.07 22.90 31.16
C GLU A 324 50.98 23.78 29.89
N LYS A 325 49.78 24.14 29.48
CA LYS A 325 49.49 25.04 28.34
C LYS A 325 49.31 26.51 28.72
N GLU A 326 49.43 26.87 29.97
CA GLU A 326 49.17 28.23 30.49
C GLU A 326 47.69 28.71 30.20
N VAL A 327 46.72 27.80 30.24
CA VAL A 327 45.30 28.08 30.04
C VAL A 327 44.59 28.09 31.39
N THR A 328 43.83 29.15 31.64
CA THR A 328 43.02 29.29 32.88
C THR A 328 41.68 28.56 32.71
N LEU A 329 41.40 27.57 33.59
CA LEU A 329 40.11 26.93 33.67
C LEU A 329 39.26 27.54 34.77
N THR A 330 38.03 27.97 34.43
CA THR A 330 37.06 28.48 35.40
C THR A 330 35.69 27.86 35.13
N TYR A 331 34.85 27.74 36.14
CA TYR A 331 33.50 27.26 35.99
C TYR A 331 32.54 27.92 36.99
N GLU A 332 31.28 28.02 36.52
CA GLU A 332 30.14 28.41 37.35
C GLU A 332 29.10 27.29 37.25
N THR A 333 28.53 26.86 38.36
CA THR A 333 27.61 25.73 38.40
C THR A 333 26.38 26.03 39.22
N ASP A 334 25.26 25.55 38.72
CA ASP A 334 23.99 25.45 39.43
C ASP A 334 23.92 24.07 40.11
N GLU A 335 23.67 24.01 41.40
CA GLU A 335 23.73 22.78 42.21
C GLU A 335 22.64 21.75 41.82
N ASP A 336 21.51 22.22 41.30
CA ASP A 336 20.35 21.40 41.00
C ASP A 336 20.34 20.82 39.53
N ALA A 337 21.43 20.95 38.80
CA ALA A 337 21.52 20.47 37.40
C ALA A 337 21.66 18.95 37.32
N VAL A 338 20.52 18.27 37.28
CA VAL A 338 20.44 16.79 37.13
C VAL A 338 19.81 16.42 35.80
N VAL A 339 20.42 15.47 35.07
CA VAL A 339 19.94 14.98 33.76
C VAL A 339 19.82 13.46 33.75
N ARG A 340 18.97 12.91 32.90
CA ARG A 340 18.93 11.46 32.68
C ARG A 340 19.97 11.05 31.63
N ALA A 341 21.10 10.50 32.12
CA ALA A 341 22.22 10.07 31.30
C ALA A 341 23.02 8.98 32.04
N THR A 342 24.15 8.55 31.47
CA THR A 342 25.19 7.87 32.24
C THR A 342 26.25 8.88 32.69
N GLU A 343 27.00 8.59 33.75
CA GLU A 343 28.13 9.44 34.13
C GLU A 343 29.16 9.58 33.00
N ASP A 344 29.37 8.50 32.24
CA ASP A 344 30.26 8.48 31.09
C ASP A 344 29.82 9.40 29.96
N ASP A 345 28.50 9.52 29.70
CA ASP A 345 27.99 10.43 28.69
C ASP A 345 28.30 11.92 29.08
N ILE A 346 27.99 12.27 30.30
CA ILE A 346 28.23 13.65 30.79
C ILE A 346 29.74 13.95 30.89
N HIS A 347 30.51 12.98 31.37
CA HIS A 347 31.97 13.09 31.40
C HIS A 347 32.55 13.32 29.99
N GLN A 348 32.11 12.57 29.02
CA GLN A 348 32.56 12.68 27.63
C GLN A 348 32.19 14.03 26.99
N ILE A 349 30.95 14.51 27.22
CA ILE A 349 30.50 15.81 26.72
C ILE A 349 31.42 16.91 27.27
N LEU A 350 31.55 16.97 28.59
CA LEU A 350 32.35 17.97 29.23
C LEU A 350 33.83 17.88 28.87
N TYR A 351 34.41 16.66 28.91
CA TYR A 351 35.80 16.41 28.60
C TYR A 351 36.17 16.88 27.18
N ASN A 352 35.40 16.45 26.16
CA ASN A 352 35.68 16.81 24.78
C ASN A 352 35.55 18.32 24.51
N LEU A 353 34.54 18.98 25.07
CA LEU A 353 34.35 20.40 24.85
C LEU A 353 35.45 21.22 25.56
N MET A 354 35.76 20.88 26.79
CA MET A 354 36.81 21.60 27.57
C MET A 354 38.21 21.29 27.05
N GLU A 355 38.53 20.04 26.68
CA GLU A 355 39.78 19.66 26.05
C GLU A 355 39.99 20.43 24.74
N ASN A 356 38.96 20.55 23.90
CA ASN A 356 39.02 21.35 22.69
C ASN A 356 39.30 22.82 23.01
N GLY A 357 38.64 23.42 23.99
CA GLY A 357 38.90 24.77 24.43
C GLY A 357 40.36 24.97 24.83
N ILE A 358 40.92 24.07 25.68
CA ILE A 358 42.35 24.11 26.10
C ILE A 358 43.27 23.93 24.88
N LYS A 359 42.93 23.04 23.97
CA LYS A 359 43.74 22.66 22.83
C LYS A 359 43.90 23.77 21.81
N TYR A 360 42.85 24.53 21.55
CA TYR A 360 42.80 25.59 20.55
C TYR A 360 43.01 27.00 21.11
N SER A 361 43.10 27.16 22.44
CA SER A 361 43.51 28.39 23.09
C SER A 361 45.05 28.56 22.96
N GLY A 362 45.46 29.83 22.89
CA GLY A 362 46.89 30.19 22.95
C GLY A 362 47.41 30.30 24.40
N SER A 363 48.71 30.63 24.57
CA SER A 363 49.29 30.96 25.87
C SER A 363 48.51 32.08 26.55
N MET A 364 48.26 31.99 27.85
CA MET A 364 47.37 32.89 28.64
C MET A 364 45.91 32.86 28.17
N GLY A 365 45.50 31.73 27.54
CA GLY A 365 44.10 31.49 27.19
C GLY A 365 43.23 31.19 28.38
N PHE A 366 41.93 31.11 28.14
CA PHE A 366 40.98 30.65 29.15
C PHE A 366 39.91 29.73 28.54
N VAL A 367 39.40 28.84 29.38
CA VAL A 367 38.17 28.08 29.12
C VAL A 367 37.25 28.28 30.32
N HIS A 368 36.09 28.81 30.05
CA HIS A 368 35.06 29.06 31.05
C HIS A 368 33.82 28.18 30.78
N THR A 369 33.42 27.41 31.78
CA THR A 369 32.24 26.53 31.67
C THR A 369 31.14 27.04 32.58
N THR A 370 29.96 27.32 32.03
CA THR A 370 28.77 27.71 32.76
C THR A 370 27.75 26.59 32.71
N LEU A 371 27.22 26.23 33.88
CA LEU A 371 26.14 25.25 34.01
C LEU A 371 24.95 25.97 34.66
N LYS A 372 23.84 26.02 33.95
CA LYS A 372 22.60 26.67 34.41
C LYS A 372 21.38 25.82 34.15
N THR A 373 20.42 25.88 35.06
CA THR A 373 19.09 25.29 34.84
C THR A 373 18.12 26.38 34.37
N VAL A 374 17.55 26.22 33.17
CA VAL A 374 16.60 27.16 32.57
C VAL A 374 15.29 26.42 32.27
N GLY A 375 14.29 26.60 33.12
CA GLY A 375 13.03 25.86 33.02
C GLY A 375 13.24 24.37 33.18
N ASP A 376 12.81 23.58 32.20
CA ASP A 376 12.97 22.12 32.16
C ASP A 376 14.25 21.67 31.41
N THR A 377 15.25 22.54 31.30
CA THR A 377 16.47 22.27 30.53
C THR A 377 17.72 22.64 31.33
N VAL A 378 18.72 21.77 31.31
CA VAL A 378 20.05 22.02 31.78
C VAL A 378 20.89 22.53 30.62
N VAL A 379 21.44 23.72 30.75
CA VAL A 379 22.27 24.39 29.73
C VAL A 379 23.73 24.37 30.19
N ILE A 380 24.58 23.73 29.39
CA ILE A 380 26.04 23.71 29.59
C ILE A 380 26.65 24.60 28.51
N SER A 381 27.36 25.62 28.86
CA SER A 381 28.07 26.53 27.96
C SER A 381 29.56 26.40 28.21
N VAL A 382 30.35 26.08 27.20
CA VAL A 382 31.82 26.06 27.27
C VAL A 382 32.34 27.11 26.31
N GLU A 383 32.93 28.15 26.89
CA GLU A 383 33.50 29.33 26.21
C GLU A 383 35.04 29.24 26.24
N ASP A 384 35.67 29.45 25.08
CA ASP A 384 37.13 29.62 24.95
C ASP A 384 37.46 30.95 24.25
N ASN A 385 38.69 31.45 24.45
CA ASN A 385 39.24 32.58 23.73
C ASN A 385 40.28 32.14 22.67
N GLY A 386 40.10 30.95 22.10
CA GLY A 386 41.00 30.40 21.10
C GLY A 386 40.88 31.05 19.72
N ILE A 387 41.31 30.33 18.72
CA ILE A 387 41.32 30.80 17.35
C ILE A 387 39.94 31.04 16.74
N GLY A 388 38.89 30.47 17.35
CA GLY A 388 37.51 30.50 16.82
C GLY A 388 37.32 29.52 15.69
N ILE A 389 36.08 29.43 15.18
CA ILE A 389 35.64 28.60 14.07
C ILE A 389 35.11 29.55 12.98
N PRO A 390 35.54 29.44 11.70
CA PRO A 390 34.96 30.22 10.62
C PRO A 390 33.45 29.98 10.45
N ASP A 391 32.70 30.96 9.96
CA ASP A 391 31.25 30.87 9.77
C ASP A 391 30.84 29.69 8.89
N GLU A 392 31.61 29.42 7.81
CA GLU A 392 31.37 28.33 6.87
C GLU A 392 31.57 26.94 7.49
N ASP A 393 32.31 26.84 8.59
CA ASP A 393 32.62 25.58 9.26
C ASP A 393 31.71 25.30 10.48
N MET A 394 30.98 26.32 10.98
CA MET A 394 30.20 26.22 12.22
C MET A 394 29.21 25.07 12.25
N GLU A 395 28.54 24.78 11.13
CA GLU A 395 27.58 23.67 11.04
C GLU A 395 28.28 22.32 10.85
N HIS A 396 29.48 22.33 10.26
CA HIS A 396 30.22 21.12 9.87
C HIS A 396 31.12 20.55 10.98
N VAL A 397 31.44 21.34 12.02
CA VAL A 397 32.35 20.90 13.10
C VAL A 397 31.84 19.68 13.88
N PHE A 398 30.57 19.38 13.80
CA PHE A 398 29.93 18.20 14.41
C PHE A 398 29.92 16.97 13.49
N GLU A 399 30.37 17.10 12.23
CA GLU A 399 30.51 15.97 11.33
C GLU A 399 31.71 15.08 11.72
N ARG A 400 31.59 13.78 11.47
CA ARG A 400 32.66 12.81 11.80
C ARG A 400 33.89 13.08 10.95
N PHE A 401 35.08 13.09 11.59
CA PHE A 401 36.38 13.38 10.97
C PHE A 401 36.54 14.78 10.37
N TYR A 402 35.56 15.69 10.62
CA TYR A 402 35.64 17.04 10.13
C TYR A 402 36.71 17.87 10.89
N ARG A 403 37.42 18.71 10.18
CA ARG A 403 38.50 19.55 10.73
C ARG A 403 38.65 20.80 9.87
N VAL A 404 38.59 21.96 10.48
CA VAL A 404 38.71 23.28 9.84
C VAL A 404 40.07 23.41 9.12
N ASP A 405 41.18 22.97 9.75
CA ASP A 405 42.52 22.97 9.14
C ASP A 405 43.19 21.63 9.40
N LYS A 406 43.35 20.83 8.33
CA LYS A 406 43.93 19.49 8.38
C LYS A 406 45.41 19.47 8.81
N ASN A 407 46.19 20.51 8.47
CA ASN A 407 47.60 20.58 8.75
C ASN A 407 47.89 20.99 10.20
N ARG A 408 47.26 22.06 10.66
CA ARG A 408 47.42 22.59 12.02
C ARG A 408 46.88 21.66 13.09
N SER A 409 45.74 21.00 12.80
CA SER A 409 45.12 20.09 13.75
C SER A 409 45.82 18.71 13.84
N ARG A 410 46.66 18.33 12.84
CA ARG A 410 47.56 17.17 12.97
C ARG A 410 48.69 17.42 13.98
N ALA A 411 49.29 18.60 13.95
CA ALA A 411 50.31 19.00 14.92
C ALA A 411 49.78 19.03 16.38
N VAL A 412 48.48 19.32 16.54
CA VAL A 412 47.82 19.39 17.84
C VAL A 412 47.09 18.10 18.25
N GLY A 413 47.16 17.01 17.43
CA GLY A 413 46.73 15.66 17.82
C GLY A 413 45.23 15.40 17.85
N GLY A 414 44.41 16.13 17.06
CA GLY A 414 42.92 15.90 17.01
C GLY A 414 42.52 14.76 16.09
N THR A 415 41.52 13.97 16.49
CA THR A 415 40.96 12.87 15.70
C THR A 415 39.80 13.34 14.77
N GLY A 416 39.19 14.50 15.05
CA GLY A 416 37.97 14.95 14.37
C GLY A 416 36.73 14.16 14.77
N LEU A 417 36.80 13.33 15.80
CA LEU A 417 35.68 12.52 16.29
C LEU A 417 35.05 13.08 17.57
N GLY A 418 35.79 13.85 18.38
CA GLY A 418 35.34 14.30 19.68
C GLY A 418 34.02 15.08 19.65
N LEU A 419 33.87 16.08 18.75
CA LEU A 419 32.64 16.88 18.62
C LEU A 419 31.48 16.09 18.05
N SER A 420 31.73 15.16 17.13
CA SER A 420 30.67 14.27 16.63
C SER A 420 30.17 13.30 17.69
N ILE A 421 31.05 12.77 18.54
CA ILE A 421 30.68 11.96 19.71
C ILE A 421 29.82 12.77 20.66
N VAL A 422 30.19 14.03 20.94
CA VAL A 422 29.36 14.93 21.78
C VAL A 422 27.97 15.12 21.16
N SER A 423 27.90 15.45 19.87
CA SER A 423 26.64 15.66 19.17
C SER A 423 25.75 14.42 19.19
N ASP A 424 26.30 13.24 18.88
CA ASP A 424 25.56 11.96 18.88
C ASP A 424 25.10 11.60 20.30
N THR A 425 25.95 11.82 21.34
CA THR A 425 25.59 11.58 22.75
C THR A 425 24.47 12.51 23.23
N VAL A 426 24.57 13.80 22.93
CA VAL A 426 23.57 14.81 23.32
C VAL A 426 22.22 14.50 22.65
N ARG A 427 22.22 14.23 21.34
CA ARG A 427 20.99 13.84 20.61
C ARG A 427 20.36 12.57 21.17
N ARG A 428 21.16 11.58 21.51
CA ARG A 428 20.69 10.31 22.10
C ARG A 428 19.99 10.54 23.45
N ARG A 429 20.39 11.58 24.21
CA ARG A 429 19.77 11.97 25.48
C ARG A 429 18.65 12.99 25.32
N GLY A 430 18.18 13.24 24.08
CA GLY A 430 17.05 14.14 23.79
C GLY A 430 17.42 15.62 23.86
N GLY A 431 18.72 15.94 23.83
CA GLY A 431 19.22 17.29 23.86
C GLY A 431 19.62 17.88 22.51
N SER A 432 20.16 19.10 22.53
CA SER A 432 20.72 19.77 21.37
C SER A 432 22.11 20.36 21.70
N ILE A 433 22.95 20.47 20.65
CA ILE A 433 24.25 21.16 20.73
C ILE A 433 24.37 22.12 19.56
N ARG A 434 24.97 23.30 19.84
CA ARG A 434 25.34 24.29 18.84
C ARG A 434 26.67 24.98 19.20
N ALA A 435 27.36 25.46 18.17
CA ALA A 435 28.53 26.33 18.29
C ALA A 435 28.16 27.77 17.88
N GLN A 436 28.79 28.75 18.50
CA GLN A 436 28.63 30.17 18.15
C GLN A 436 29.92 30.92 18.45
N HIS A 437 30.10 32.09 17.81
CA HIS A 437 31.18 32.96 18.13
C HIS A 437 31.05 33.53 19.54
N ARG A 438 32.17 33.73 20.15
CA ARG A 438 32.26 34.51 21.40
C ARG A 438 31.83 35.96 21.16
N GLN A 439 31.07 36.54 22.10
CA GLN A 439 30.56 37.90 21.96
C GLN A 439 31.68 38.99 22.02
N SER A 440 32.80 38.70 22.65
CA SER A 440 33.89 39.68 22.87
C SER A 440 35.24 39.08 22.42
N GLY A 441 35.70 39.40 21.23
CA GLY A 441 36.99 38.95 20.70
C GLY A 441 36.94 37.60 19.98
N SER A 442 38.11 36.99 19.77
CA SER A 442 38.22 35.67 19.15
C SER A 442 37.85 34.56 20.13
N GLY A 443 37.31 33.44 19.62
CA GLY A 443 36.98 32.27 20.42
C GLY A 443 35.65 31.66 20.04
N THR A 444 35.31 30.54 20.67
CA THR A 444 34.11 29.77 20.42
C THR A 444 33.31 29.57 21.72
N VAL A 445 32.00 29.49 21.57
CA VAL A 445 31.09 29.05 22.63
C VAL A 445 30.31 27.84 22.14
N PHE A 446 30.51 26.69 22.80
CA PHE A 446 29.68 25.50 22.60
C PHE A 446 28.56 25.52 23.64
N ILE A 447 27.33 25.36 23.19
CA ILE A 447 26.15 25.32 24.03
C ILE A 447 25.47 23.97 23.86
N VAL A 448 25.33 23.24 24.98
CA VAL A 448 24.62 21.96 25.07
C VAL A 448 23.37 22.15 25.92
N GLU A 449 22.26 21.68 25.43
CA GLU A 449 20.97 21.69 26.12
C GLU A 449 20.52 20.28 26.36
N LEU A 450 20.24 19.88 27.59
CA LEU A 450 19.78 18.54 27.97
C LEU A 450 18.50 18.66 28.81
N PRO A 451 17.53 17.76 28.69
CA PRO A 451 16.33 17.74 29.50
C PRO A 451 16.69 17.56 30.99
N LEU A 452 16.11 18.43 31.88
CA LEU A 452 16.24 18.32 33.32
C LEU A 452 15.52 17.04 33.79
N ALA A 453 16.17 16.24 34.63
CA ALA A 453 15.52 15.09 35.26
C ALA A 453 14.53 15.62 36.35
N ARG A 454 13.25 15.19 36.26
CA ARG A 454 12.25 15.56 37.29
C ARG A 454 12.60 14.88 38.60
N ARG A 455 12.45 15.62 39.73
CA ARG A 455 12.78 15.14 41.08
C ARG A 455 12.02 13.85 41.48
N GLU A 456 10.84 13.58 40.92
CA GLU A 456 10.04 12.38 41.20
C GLU A 456 10.65 11.07 40.68
N GLU A 457 11.59 11.16 39.76
CA GLU A 457 12.26 10.02 39.17
C GLU A 457 13.67 9.75 39.76
N ALA A 458 14.07 10.49 40.75
CA ALA A 458 15.39 10.38 41.38
C ALA A 458 15.40 9.47 42.59
N ASP A 459 14.24 9.03 43.12
CA ASP A 459 14.07 8.21 44.33
C ASP A 459 13.65 6.76 44.03
N GLU A 460 13.55 6.31 42.77
CA GLU A 460 13.41 4.92 42.38
C GLU A 460 14.77 4.34 41.87
#